data_5af2e8e8e719ab893f2175dbca1514b9
#
_entry.id   5af2e8e8e719ab893f2175dbca1514b9
#
_cell.length_a   1.000
_cell.length_b   1.000
_cell.length_c   1.000
_cell.angle_alpha   90.00
_cell.angle_beta   90.00
_cell.angle_gamma   90.00
#
_symmetry.space_group_name_H-M   'P 1'
#
loop_
_entity.id
_entity.type
_entity.pdbx_description
1 polymer ?
#
loop_
_entity_poly.entity_id
_entity_poly.type
_entity_poly.pdbx_seq_one_letter_code
_entity_poly.pdbx_strand_id
1 'polypeptide(L)'
;MVHSHLSLNTSKSPAPSISSAVGKSDRIDTPQCEAEQEASYHIYDGNILDQKSFGLLIQYAAIGFIDSVLPATIYPFLQNYLNAEGSTILTARVLIQLPWAFKVFYGMLSDCFPLLGYRHRPYILIGWIVCLLGLIIISSIPNQEPYYSVTEYRRVRPEYYTPKIVSTFNRDASAQGTKYVLLMMMCAFGYLLSDVCADGLMVKIAQREPEARRGKSQALVYIIRTIFGIIGMALVGFGLNSEDYGGTFDFSIGFSKLMQIVTILLCPVLPLTWFLIQEEKHVAPPFRVYIMSLWKMIQRRVVYQVICHQFFSGLFSSITCTASAPIQSIYAKVEPINEKVFEVLGSLVFALAISMTSKYGLQWNWRYIIIISVLSSIGLDMIPTFLTIWNVVRNQWFWLGVPIVLSLPQGISFIVSAFVSVELAEPPNEAAIYGLMTTVNNLSAPFGASLTKLIDKQWNLSNERIKTDTRAVRMDVTKAYLLMYTMSALSLVFLRFLPKQKEETQHLKRFGGSSRLCGILTLLYLIIALLWAIVANILSIFPSTSCLIIAGGNGC
;
A
#
# COMPACT_ATOMS: atom_id res chain seq x y z
N MET A 1 27.63 48.18 -50.94
CA MET A 1 26.94 49.47 -51.18
C MET A 1 26.22 49.78 -49.84
N VAL A 2 26.82 50.58 -49.07
CA VAL A 2 26.66 52.03 -48.89
C VAL A 2 25.47 52.36 -48.04
N HIS A 3 25.82 52.75 -46.79
CA HIS A 3 25.42 53.90 -45.94
C HIS A 3 23.92 54.07 -45.60
N SER A 4 23.50 54.59 -44.49
CA SER A 4 24.14 55.51 -43.52
C SER A 4 23.23 55.67 -42.28
N HIS A 5 23.86 55.96 -41.17
CA HIS A 5 23.47 56.72 -39.99
C HIS A 5 22.22 57.61 -40.06
N LEU A 6 21.45 57.65 -38.95
CA LEU A 6 21.20 58.93 -38.27
C LEU A 6 20.64 58.71 -36.84
N SER A 7 21.40 59.28 -35.90
CA SER A 7 21.03 59.54 -34.54
C SER A 7 20.20 60.83 -34.42
N LEU A 8 19.24 60.87 -33.51
CA LEU A 8 18.84 62.17 -32.91
C LEU A 8 18.28 61.98 -31.46
N ASN A 9 18.99 62.59 -30.58
CA ASN A 9 18.64 62.94 -29.19
C ASN A 9 17.57 64.00 -29.12
N THR A 10 16.81 64.02 -28.06
CA THR A 10 16.31 65.15 -27.21
C THR A 10 15.00 64.71 -26.56
N SER A 11 14.60 64.97 -25.37
CA SER A 11 14.97 65.77 -24.19
C SER A 11 13.81 65.67 -23.21
N LYS A 12 14.17 65.55 -21.97
CA LYS A 12 13.52 65.92 -20.71
C LYS A 12 12.14 66.60 -20.72
N SER A 13 11.21 66.13 -19.81
CA SER A 13 10.93 66.76 -18.53
C SER A 13 9.59 66.25 -17.88
N PRO A 14 9.18 66.64 -16.68
CA PRO A 14 9.03 65.72 -15.54
C PRO A 14 7.57 65.68 -15.02
N ALA A 15 7.35 64.72 -14.13
CA ALA A 15 6.38 64.47 -13.07
C ALA A 15 5.07 65.30 -12.94
N PRO A 16 4.00 64.68 -12.36
CA PRO A 16 3.83 64.94 -10.94
C PRO A 16 3.45 63.69 -10.09
N SER A 17 3.92 63.76 -8.86
CA SER A 17 3.62 62.95 -7.70
C SER A 17 2.13 62.96 -7.36
N ILE A 18 1.56 61.77 -7.12
CA ILE A 18 0.36 61.61 -6.27
C ILE A 18 0.70 60.54 -5.22
N SER A 19 0.84 61.00 -3.99
CA SER A 19 0.88 60.19 -2.79
C SER A 19 -0.53 59.63 -2.49
N SER A 20 -0.66 58.34 -2.33
CA SER A 20 -1.75 57.80 -1.51
C SER A 20 -1.23 56.54 -0.80
N ALA A 21 -1.31 56.60 0.51
CA ALA A 21 -0.99 55.60 1.48
C ALA A 21 -1.76 54.30 1.20
N VAL A 22 -1.04 53.20 1.03
CA VAL A 22 -1.59 51.85 1.18
C VAL A 22 -0.69 51.09 2.13
N GLY A 23 -1.34 50.49 3.12
CA GLY A 23 -0.78 49.93 4.32
C GLY A 23 0.37 48.94 4.10
N LYS A 24 1.35 49.04 4.96
CA LYS A 24 2.40 48.07 5.22
C LYS A 24 1.77 46.73 5.60
N SER A 25 1.77 45.81 4.70
CA SER A 25 1.68 44.38 5.00
C SER A 25 3.07 43.93 5.36
N ASP A 26 3.29 43.56 6.60
CA ASP A 26 4.52 43.03 7.11
C ASP A 26 4.92 41.73 6.35
N ARG A 27 5.75 41.90 5.36
CA ARG A 27 6.61 40.80 4.86
C ARG A 27 7.78 40.73 5.82
N ILE A 28 7.78 39.72 6.69
CA ILE A 28 8.97 39.26 7.37
C ILE A 28 9.72 38.36 6.38
N ASP A 29 10.36 38.97 5.40
CA ASP A 29 11.38 38.34 4.58
C ASP A 29 12.69 38.50 5.37
N THR A 30 13.03 37.51 6.19
CA THR A 30 14.33 37.47 6.83
C THR A 30 15.33 36.82 5.85
N PRO A 31 16.43 37.54 5.50
CA PRO A 31 17.50 36.99 4.64
C PRO A 31 18.15 35.70 5.19
N GLN A 32 17.95 35.40 6.47
CA GLN A 32 18.38 34.16 7.10
C GLN A 32 17.68 32.92 6.57
N CYS A 33 16.40 33.01 6.19
CA CYS A 33 15.62 31.85 5.69
C CYS A 33 16.05 31.44 4.27
N GLU A 34 16.46 32.41 3.44
CA GLU A 34 17.01 32.13 2.09
C GLU A 34 18.43 31.57 2.17
N ALA A 35 19.27 32.09 3.06
CA ALA A 35 20.63 31.58 3.27
C ALA A 35 20.64 30.18 3.90
N GLU A 36 19.71 29.87 4.80
CA GLU A 36 19.54 28.51 5.34
C GLU A 36 18.96 27.53 4.30
N GLN A 37 18.11 28.00 3.39
CA GLN A 37 17.65 27.19 2.25
C GLN A 37 18.79 26.95 1.24
N GLU A 38 19.62 27.93 0.93
CA GLU A 38 20.79 27.74 0.04
C GLU A 38 21.87 26.86 0.68
N ALA A 39 22.15 27.00 1.97
CA ALA A 39 23.11 26.14 2.68
C ALA A 39 22.67 24.68 2.75
N SER A 40 21.35 24.41 2.84
CA SER A 40 20.80 23.05 2.80
C SER A 40 20.85 22.41 1.40
N TYR A 41 21.00 23.22 0.35
CA TYR A 41 21.11 22.75 -1.04
C TYR A 41 22.43 21.99 -1.32
N HIS A 42 23.48 22.27 -0.55
CA HIS A 42 24.80 21.67 -0.78
C HIS A 42 25.04 20.30 -0.13
N ILE A 43 24.08 19.78 0.68
CA ILE A 43 24.31 18.54 1.44
C ILE A 43 23.86 17.28 0.69
N TYR A 44 22.98 17.39 -0.28
CA TYR A 44 22.49 16.26 -1.10
C TYR A 44 22.63 16.57 -2.59
N ASP A 45 23.72 16.10 -3.15
CA ASP A 45 23.85 15.98 -4.60
C ASP A 45 22.93 14.82 -5.03
N GLY A 46 21.75 15.11 -5.58
CA GLY A 46 20.58 14.28 -5.84
C GLY A 46 20.75 12.83 -6.32
N ASN A 47 21.73 12.13 -5.82
CA ASN A 47 22.01 10.75 -6.13
C ASN A 47 21.68 9.85 -4.92
N ILE A 48 20.54 9.15 -4.98
CA ILE A 48 20.09 8.26 -3.89
C ILE A 48 21.07 7.09 -3.63
N LEU A 49 21.99 6.83 -4.53
CA LEU A 49 23.09 5.87 -4.34
C LEU A 49 24.26 6.46 -3.54
N ASP A 50 24.20 7.72 -3.16
CA ASP A 50 25.20 8.31 -2.28
C ASP A 50 25.13 7.66 -0.88
N GLN A 51 26.27 7.54 -0.23
CA GLN A 51 26.43 6.93 1.11
C GLN A 51 25.41 7.47 2.13
N LYS A 52 24.98 8.73 1.96
CA LYS A 52 24.00 9.41 2.82
C LYS A 52 22.56 8.85 2.69
N SER A 53 22.21 8.29 1.55
CA SER A 53 20.87 7.72 1.28
C SER A 53 20.80 6.21 1.49
N PHE A 54 21.95 5.56 1.67
CA PHE A 54 22.03 4.11 1.83
C PHE A 54 21.25 3.60 3.05
N GLY A 55 21.24 4.38 4.14
CA GLY A 55 20.43 4.07 5.32
C GLY A 55 18.93 3.95 5.01
N LEU A 56 18.41 4.79 4.11
CA LEU A 56 17.01 4.75 3.70
C LEU A 56 16.70 3.51 2.83
N LEU A 57 17.61 3.13 1.94
CA LEU A 57 17.44 1.90 1.12
C LEU A 57 17.34 0.65 1.99
N ILE A 58 18.13 0.58 3.07
CA ILE A 58 18.06 -0.51 4.07
C ILE A 58 16.68 -0.53 4.74
N GLN A 59 16.11 0.63 5.08
CA GLN A 59 14.75 0.69 5.66
C GLN A 59 13.72 0.05 4.72
N TYR A 60 13.71 0.46 3.44
CA TYR A 60 12.76 -0.10 2.47
C TYR A 60 13.00 -1.58 2.17
N ALA A 61 14.25 -2.04 2.20
CA ALA A 61 14.57 -3.47 2.11
C ALA A 61 13.98 -4.25 3.29
N ALA A 62 14.21 -3.79 4.52
CA ALA A 62 13.70 -4.43 5.73
C ALA A 62 12.17 -4.39 5.81
N ILE A 63 11.55 -3.24 5.45
CA ILE A 63 10.09 -3.08 5.41
C ILE A 63 9.48 -4.03 4.38
N GLY A 64 10.01 -4.08 3.15
CA GLY A 64 9.53 -4.98 2.10
C GLY A 64 9.62 -6.45 2.51
N PHE A 65 10.71 -6.83 3.16
CA PHE A 65 10.93 -8.17 3.67
C PHE A 65 9.88 -8.56 4.70
N ILE A 66 9.70 -7.78 5.78
CA ILE A 66 8.76 -8.14 6.86
C ILE A 66 7.29 -8.03 6.44
N ASP A 67 6.94 -7.03 5.62
CA ASP A 67 5.60 -6.81 5.09
C ASP A 67 5.11 -8.00 4.24
N SER A 68 6.03 -8.72 3.62
CA SER A 68 5.73 -9.94 2.85
C SER A 68 5.78 -11.20 3.70
N VAL A 69 6.73 -11.32 4.64
CA VAL A 69 6.88 -12.50 5.48
C VAL A 69 5.66 -12.76 6.35
N LEU A 70 5.17 -11.74 7.07
CA LEU A 70 4.06 -11.93 8.03
C LEU A 70 2.79 -12.47 7.35
N PRO A 71 2.24 -11.85 6.29
CA PRO A 71 1.06 -12.39 5.61
C PRO A 71 1.30 -13.75 4.97
N ALA A 72 2.50 -14.01 4.42
CA ALA A 72 2.81 -15.28 3.78
C ALA A 72 2.74 -16.48 4.74
N THR A 73 3.04 -16.27 6.04
CA THR A 73 2.97 -17.33 7.06
C THR A 73 1.55 -17.70 7.48
N ILE A 74 0.55 -16.85 7.23
CA ILE A 74 -0.83 -17.07 7.69
C ILE A 74 -1.36 -18.41 7.17
N TYR A 75 -1.26 -18.65 5.89
CA TYR A 75 -1.82 -19.85 5.28
C TYR A 75 -1.11 -21.13 5.72
N PRO A 76 0.21 -21.31 5.55
CA PRO A 76 0.88 -22.53 5.95
C PRO A 76 0.82 -22.78 7.46
N PHE A 77 0.98 -21.74 8.28
CA PHE A 77 1.06 -21.92 9.73
C PHE A 77 -0.33 -21.95 10.40
N LEU A 78 -1.15 -20.90 10.23
CA LEU A 78 -2.42 -20.84 10.96
C LEU A 78 -3.45 -21.81 10.40
N GLN A 79 -3.59 -21.90 9.07
CA GLN A 79 -4.61 -22.74 8.46
C GLN A 79 -4.17 -24.21 8.38
N ASN A 80 -2.97 -24.48 7.87
CA ASN A 80 -2.57 -25.85 7.64
C ASN A 80 -1.99 -26.53 8.88
N TYR A 81 -1.10 -25.87 9.59
CA TYR A 81 -0.42 -26.46 10.75
C TYR A 81 -1.30 -26.46 12.00
N LEU A 82 -1.89 -25.31 12.34
CA LEU A 82 -2.76 -25.15 13.51
C LEU A 82 -4.23 -25.50 13.23
N ASN A 83 -4.62 -25.69 11.98
CA ASN A 83 -6.01 -25.94 11.55
C ASN A 83 -6.98 -24.89 12.14
N ALA A 84 -6.56 -23.62 12.14
CA ALA A 84 -7.38 -22.53 12.60
C ALA A 84 -8.61 -22.37 11.69
N GLU A 85 -9.75 -22.01 12.27
CA GLU A 85 -10.98 -21.78 11.53
C GLU A 85 -10.84 -20.64 10.51
N GLY A 86 -11.62 -20.69 9.43
CA GLY A 86 -11.60 -19.68 8.39
C GLY A 86 -11.88 -18.26 8.90
N SER A 87 -12.69 -18.12 9.94
CA SER A 87 -12.92 -16.86 10.65
C SER A 87 -11.63 -16.31 11.29
N THR A 88 -10.83 -17.16 11.91
CA THR A 88 -9.53 -16.79 12.51
C THR A 88 -8.52 -16.40 11.44
N ILE A 89 -8.51 -17.10 10.28
CA ILE A 89 -7.64 -16.76 9.15
C ILE A 89 -8.00 -15.40 8.57
N LEU A 90 -9.30 -15.15 8.37
CA LEU A 90 -9.79 -13.85 7.90
C LEU A 90 -9.40 -12.73 8.88
N THR A 91 -9.61 -12.98 10.18
CA THR A 91 -9.23 -12.06 11.26
C THR A 91 -7.73 -11.77 11.25
N ALA A 92 -6.89 -12.78 11.06
CA ALA A 92 -5.44 -12.62 10.99
C ALA A 92 -5.03 -11.64 9.86
N ARG A 93 -5.58 -11.82 8.66
CA ARG A 93 -5.32 -10.93 7.52
C ARG A 93 -5.75 -9.50 7.82
N VAL A 94 -6.94 -9.34 8.39
CA VAL A 94 -7.48 -8.03 8.74
C VAL A 94 -6.64 -7.33 9.81
N LEU A 95 -6.23 -8.04 10.86
CA LEU A 95 -5.45 -7.45 11.95
C LEU A 95 -4.05 -7.01 11.53
N ILE A 96 -3.37 -7.76 10.66
CA ILE A 96 -2.07 -7.34 10.12
C ILE A 96 -2.22 -6.08 9.23
N GLN A 97 -3.38 -5.89 8.59
CA GLN A 97 -3.66 -4.70 7.78
C GLN A 97 -4.21 -3.53 8.58
N LEU A 98 -4.72 -3.74 9.80
CA LEU A 98 -5.30 -2.67 10.63
C LEU A 98 -4.34 -1.48 10.85
N PRO A 99 -3.03 -1.66 11.10
CA PRO A 99 -2.11 -0.55 11.28
C PRO A 99 -2.01 0.41 10.08
N TRP A 100 -2.33 -0.04 8.85
CA TRP A 100 -2.34 0.81 7.66
C TRP A 100 -3.38 1.93 7.72
N ALA A 101 -4.48 1.73 8.46
CA ALA A 101 -5.49 2.74 8.68
C ALA A 101 -5.00 3.89 9.57
N PHE A 102 -3.89 3.71 10.29
CA PHE A 102 -3.30 4.69 11.20
C PHE A 102 -2.13 5.47 10.61
N LYS A 103 -1.79 5.30 9.33
CA LYS A 103 -0.63 5.95 8.70
C LYS A 103 -0.59 7.47 8.89
N VAL A 104 -1.73 8.14 8.73
CA VAL A 104 -1.80 9.59 8.93
C VAL A 104 -1.45 10.01 10.35
N PHE A 105 -1.82 9.21 11.36
CA PHE A 105 -1.51 9.51 12.76
C PHE A 105 -0.03 9.32 13.07
N TYR A 106 0.63 8.31 12.47
CA TYR A 106 2.08 8.13 12.60
C TYR A 106 2.84 9.31 11.99
N GLY A 107 2.41 9.79 10.80
CA GLY A 107 2.98 10.96 10.18
C GLY A 107 2.82 12.21 11.05
N MET A 108 1.61 12.45 11.58
CA MET A 108 1.37 13.56 12.52
C MET A 108 2.19 13.45 13.80
N LEU A 109 2.34 12.24 14.34
CA LEU A 109 3.14 12.00 15.54
C LEU A 109 4.61 12.36 15.31
N SER A 110 5.20 11.89 14.21
CA SER A 110 6.60 12.16 13.90
C SER A 110 6.85 13.63 13.55
N ASP A 111 5.91 14.28 12.86
CA ASP A 111 6.05 15.68 12.46
C ASP A 111 5.88 16.67 13.61
N CYS A 112 4.95 16.38 14.56
CA CYS A 112 4.61 17.28 15.65
C CYS A 112 5.49 17.14 16.88
N PHE A 113 6.03 15.96 17.15
CA PHE A 113 6.73 15.64 18.39
C PHE A 113 8.14 15.11 18.11
N PRO A 114 9.10 15.97 17.68
CA PRO A 114 10.47 15.52 17.44
C PRO A 114 11.10 14.99 18.73
N LEU A 115 11.67 13.80 18.67
CA LEU A 115 12.39 13.17 19.76
C LEU A 115 13.89 13.41 19.58
N LEU A 116 14.59 13.81 20.64
CA LEU A 116 16.04 14.12 20.61
C LEU A 116 16.42 15.18 19.56
N GLY A 117 15.46 15.99 19.12
CA GLY A 117 15.64 16.99 18.07
C GLY A 117 15.50 16.45 16.65
N TYR A 118 15.15 15.18 16.45
CA TYR A 118 14.92 14.57 15.14
C TYR A 118 13.44 14.20 14.96
N ARG A 119 12.92 14.34 13.74
CA ARG A 119 11.50 14.09 13.42
C ARG A 119 11.23 12.63 13.08
N HIS A 120 12.08 11.98 12.28
CA HIS A 120 11.80 10.66 11.72
C HIS A 120 12.70 9.57 12.32
N ARG A 121 14.01 9.82 12.42
CA ARG A 121 15.00 8.83 12.84
C ARG A 121 14.69 8.12 14.16
N PRO A 122 14.30 8.78 15.27
CA PRO A 122 13.96 8.10 16.51
C PRO A 122 12.69 7.26 16.38
N TYR A 123 11.71 7.70 15.61
CA TYR A 123 10.46 6.97 15.39
C TYR A 123 10.66 5.72 14.54
N ILE A 124 11.54 5.77 13.54
CA ILE A 124 11.97 4.58 12.79
C ILE A 124 12.59 3.57 13.75
N LEU A 125 13.46 4.03 14.66
CA LEU A 125 14.10 3.15 15.65
C LEU A 125 13.08 2.53 16.62
N ILE A 126 12.15 3.34 17.16
CA ILE A 126 11.07 2.86 18.04
C ILE A 126 10.21 1.84 17.30
N GLY A 127 9.86 2.10 16.04
CA GLY A 127 9.09 1.19 15.23
C GLY A 127 9.78 -0.17 15.06
N TRP A 128 11.07 -0.18 14.75
CA TRP A 128 11.85 -1.43 14.67
C TRP A 128 12.00 -2.14 16.00
N ILE A 129 12.16 -1.40 17.12
CA ILE A 129 12.20 -2.01 18.47
C ILE A 129 10.88 -2.73 18.74
N VAL A 130 9.73 -2.10 18.47
CA VAL A 130 8.42 -2.74 18.68
C VAL A 130 8.25 -3.97 17.79
N CYS A 131 8.65 -3.88 16.51
CA CYS A 131 8.59 -5.01 15.58
C CYS A 131 9.47 -6.17 16.05
N LEU A 132 10.73 -5.90 16.40
CA LEU A 132 11.67 -6.92 16.85
C LEU A 132 11.26 -7.56 18.19
N LEU A 133 10.72 -6.78 19.12
CA LEU A 133 10.14 -7.33 20.36
C LEU A 133 9.02 -8.33 20.07
N GLY A 134 8.11 -8.00 19.15
CA GLY A 134 7.07 -8.92 18.69
C GLY A 134 7.63 -10.20 18.07
N LEU A 135 8.63 -10.08 17.20
CA LEU A 135 9.29 -11.22 16.56
C LEU A 135 10.06 -12.09 17.57
N ILE A 136 10.77 -11.48 18.53
CA ILE A 136 11.46 -12.21 19.61
C ILE A 136 10.44 -13.00 20.44
N ILE A 137 9.32 -12.40 20.82
CA ILE A 137 8.27 -13.09 21.58
C ILE A 137 7.73 -14.27 20.76
N ILE A 138 7.36 -14.04 19.48
CA ILE A 138 6.86 -15.11 18.60
C ILE A 138 7.88 -16.25 18.48
N SER A 139 9.15 -15.92 18.27
CA SER A 139 10.21 -16.91 18.10
C SER A 139 10.56 -17.69 19.37
N SER A 140 10.26 -17.10 20.55
CA SER A 140 10.49 -17.72 21.86
C SER A 140 9.35 -18.63 22.30
N ILE A 141 8.19 -18.57 21.64
CA ILE A 141 7.09 -19.48 21.94
C ILE A 141 7.50 -20.89 21.52
N PRO A 142 7.43 -21.90 22.39
CA PRO A 142 7.73 -23.28 22.04
C PRO A 142 6.93 -23.76 20.84
N ASN A 143 7.55 -24.56 19.99
CA ASN A 143 6.87 -25.17 18.85
C ASN A 143 5.65 -25.95 19.38
N GLN A 144 4.48 -25.57 18.91
CA GLN A 144 3.26 -26.34 19.13
C GLN A 144 3.30 -27.58 18.25
N GLU A 145 2.74 -28.67 18.74
CA GLU A 145 2.47 -29.81 17.88
C GLU A 145 1.37 -29.47 16.86
N PRO A 146 1.45 -30.01 15.63
CA PRO A 146 0.43 -29.75 14.62
C PRO A 146 -0.94 -30.26 15.07
N TYR A 147 -2.01 -29.72 14.52
CA TYR A 147 -3.38 -30.18 14.80
C TYR A 147 -3.55 -31.66 14.42
N TYR A 148 -3.04 -32.06 13.26
CA TYR A 148 -3.04 -33.44 12.81
C TYR A 148 -1.70 -34.10 13.15
N SER A 149 -1.71 -34.99 14.14
CA SER A 149 -0.50 -35.76 14.50
C SER A 149 -0.03 -36.68 13.39
N VAL A 150 -0.93 -37.04 12.47
CA VAL A 150 -0.65 -37.78 11.25
C VAL A 150 -1.14 -36.96 10.06
N THR A 151 -0.23 -36.56 9.18
CA THR A 151 -0.49 -35.64 8.06
C THR A 151 -1.53 -36.16 7.08
N GLU A 152 -1.61 -37.49 6.90
CA GLU A 152 -2.59 -38.15 6.03
C GLU A 152 -4.04 -37.84 6.43
N TYR A 153 -4.32 -37.67 7.74
CA TYR A 153 -5.68 -37.40 8.24
C TYR A 153 -6.22 -36.05 7.77
N ARG A 154 -5.37 -35.11 7.39
CA ARG A 154 -5.81 -33.84 6.75
C ARG A 154 -6.57 -34.08 5.44
N ARG A 155 -6.24 -35.14 4.70
CA ARG A 155 -6.87 -35.47 3.41
C ARG A 155 -8.11 -36.32 3.54
N VAL A 156 -8.34 -36.91 4.71
CA VAL A 156 -9.51 -37.75 5.00
C VAL A 156 -10.74 -36.85 5.15
N ARG A 157 -11.85 -37.21 4.51
CA ARG A 157 -13.10 -36.44 4.68
C ARG A 157 -13.66 -36.67 6.09
N PRO A 158 -14.28 -35.64 6.71
CA PRO A 158 -14.85 -35.76 8.07
C PRO A 158 -15.82 -36.91 8.26
N GLU A 159 -16.51 -37.32 7.19
CA GLU A 159 -17.44 -38.46 7.17
C GLU A 159 -16.78 -39.80 7.52
N TYR A 160 -15.46 -39.91 7.30
CA TYR A 160 -14.69 -41.12 7.59
C TYR A 160 -13.88 -41.03 8.89
N TYR A 161 -14.10 -40.01 9.72
CA TYR A 161 -13.41 -39.89 11.00
C TYR A 161 -13.93 -40.94 11.99
N THR A 162 -13.09 -41.90 12.31
CA THR A 162 -13.36 -42.85 13.40
C THR A 162 -12.98 -42.23 14.75
N PRO A 163 -13.56 -42.69 15.87
CA PRO A 163 -13.18 -42.20 17.20
C PRO A 163 -11.67 -42.29 17.48
N LYS A 164 -10.99 -43.30 16.92
CA LYS A 164 -9.54 -43.47 17.01
C LYS A 164 -8.77 -42.36 16.26
N ILE A 165 -9.23 -41.92 15.12
CA ILE A 165 -8.62 -40.81 14.37
C ILE A 165 -8.82 -39.51 15.14
N VAL A 166 -10.03 -39.25 15.63
CA VAL A 166 -10.37 -38.02 16.35
C VAL A 166 -9.58 -37.90 17.66
N SER A 167 -9.26 -39.00 18.31
CA SER A 167 -8.45 -38.99 19.56
C SER A 167 -6.99 -38.58 19.33
N THR A 168 -6.50 -38.60 18.09
CA THR A 168 -5.12 -38.17 17.74
C THR A 168 -5.04 -36.66 17.43
N PHE A 169 -6.17 -35.95 17.35
CA PHE A 169 -6.17 -34.52 17.02
C PHE A 169 -5.78 -33.65 18.21
N ASN A 170 -4.81 -32.77 18.00
CA ASN A 170 -4.43 -31.75 18.97
C ASN A 170 -5.37 -30.55 18.85
N ARG A 171 -6.51 -30.57 19.60
CA ARG A 171 -7.52 -29.52 19.56
C ARG A 171 -7.04 -28.19 20.14
N ASP A 172 -6.04 -28.20 21.02
CA ASP A 172 -5.49 -26.99 21.64
C ASP A 172 -4.69 -26.17 20.63
N ALA A 173 -4.18 -26.78 19.55
CA ALA A 173 -3.44 -26.09 18.51
C ALA A 173 -4.25 -24.98 17.84
N SER A 174 -5.52 -25.23 17.51
CA SER A 174 -6.37 -24.24 16.84
C SER A 174 -6.70 -23.03 17.72
N ALA A 175 -6.89 -23.24 19.02
CA ALA A 175 -7.17 -22.17 19.98
C ALA A 175 -5.99 -21.20 20.14
N GLN A 176 -4.77 -21.65 19.87
CA GLN A 176 -3.55 -20.84 20.03
C GLN A 176 -3.28 -19.88 18.87
N GLY A 177 -3.99 -20.01 17.76
CA GLY A 177 -3.82 -19.13 16.59
C GLY A 177 -3.93 -17.64 16.93
N THR A 178 -4.89 -17.26 17.78
CA THR A 178 -5.17 -15.87 18.15
C THR A 178 -3.96 -15.15 18.77
N LYS A 179 -3.17 -15.81 19.65
CA LYS A 179 -1.98 -15.18 20.27
C LYS A 179 -0.92 -14.81 19.22
N TYR A 180 -0.70 -15.67 18.21
CA TYR A 180 0.24 -15.38 17.14
C TYR A 180 -0.25 -14.23 16.27
N VAL A 181 -1.54 -14.17 15.99
CA VAL A 181 -2.15 -13.08 15.22
C VAL A 181 -1.98 -11.73 15.92
N LEU A 182 -2.20 -11.65 17.23
CA LEU A 182 -2.02 -10.42 18.00
C LEU A 182 -0.55 -9.97 18.01
N LEU A 183 0.40 -10.90 18.14
CA LEU A 183 1.82 -10.57 18.07
C LEU A 183 2.25 -10.13 16.65
N MET A 184 1.73 -10.76 15.59
CA MET A 184 1.94 -10.32 14.22
C MET A 184 1.38 -8.91 13.98
N MET A 185 0.22 -8.60 14.56
CA MET A 185 -0.34 -7.25 14.53
C MET A 185 0.57 -6.24 15.25
N MET A 186 1.14 -6.60 16.41
CA MET A 186 2.13 -5.76 17.10
C MET A 186 3.37 -5.50 16.22
N CYS A 187 3.90 -6.54 15.56
CA CYS A 187 4.98 -6.37 14.58
C CYS A 187 4.57 -5.40 13.47
N ALA A 188 3.33 -5.51 12.99
CA ALA A 188 2.81 -4.64 11.94
C ALA A 188 2.69 -3.17 12.39
N PHE A 189 2.24 -2.89 13.61
CA PHE A 189 2.28 -1.53 14.18
C PHE A 189 3.70 -0.98 14.22
N GLY A 190 4.69 -1.82 14.57
CA GLY A 190 6.09 -1.43 14.64
C GLY A 190 6.67 -1.07 13.27
N TYR A 191 6.68 -2.01 12.31
CA TYR A 191 7.29 -1.74 11.02
C TYR A 191 6.56 -0.66 10.22
N LEU A 192 5.24 -0.48 10.40
CA LEU A 192 4.50 0.59 9.74
C LEU A 192 4.79 1.98 10.31
N LEU A 193 5.07 2.11 11.60
CA LEU A 193 5.61 3.36 12.14
C LEU A 193 6.94 3.71 11.47
N SER A 194 7.83 2.72 11.29
CA SER A 194 9.09 2.91 10.56
C SER A 194 8.86 3.25 9.08
N ASP A 195 7.91 2.60 8.43
CA ASP A 195 7.53 2.83 7.02
C ASP A 195 7.08 4.28 6.79
N VAL A 196 6.16 4.79 7.62
CA VAL A 196 5.66 6.17 7.47
C VAL A 196 6.76 7.20 7.67
N CYS A 197 7.64 6.98 8.65
CA CYS A 197 8.76 7.90 8.88
C CYS A 197 9.81 7.82 7.77
N ALA A 198 10.06 6.63 7.21
CA ALA A 198 10.93 6.46 6.05
C ALA A 198 10.31 7.13 4.79
N ASP A 199 8.99 7.00 4.59
CA ASP A 199 8.25 7.71 3.54
C ASP A 199 8.41 9.23 3.66
N GLY A 200 8.35 9.79 4.88
CA GLY A 200 8.57 11.21 5.12
C GLY A 200 9.98 11.68 4.75
N LEU A 201 11.01 10.89 5.07
CA LEU A 201 12.39 11.16 4.66
C LEU A 201 12.56 11.05 3.14
N MET A 202 11.96 10.03 2.53
CA MET A 202 12.00 9.80 1.09
C MET A 202 11.36 10.97 0.32
N VAL A 203 10.23 11.49 0.80
CA VAL A 203 9.58 12.66 0.20
C VAL A 203 10.50 13.88 0.21
N LYS A 204 11.20 14.14 1.33
CA LYS A 204 12.18 15.24 1.40
C LYS A 204 13.31 15.09 0.39
N ILE A 205 13.83 13.86 0.21
CA ILE A 205 14.87 13.59 -0.79
C ILE A 205 14.34 13.81 -2.20
N ALA A 206 13.15 13.25 -2.50
CA ALA A 206 12.55 13.38 -3.83
C ALA A 206 12.20 14.83 -4.19
N GLN A 207 11.83 15.66 -3.23
CA GLN A 207 11.54 17.08 -3.47
C GLN A 207 12.81 17.90 -3.79
N ARG A 208 13.99 17.45 -3.33
CA ARG A 208 15.30 18.07 -3.65
C ARG A 208 15.82 17.67 -5.03
N GLU A 209 15.26 16.64 -5.65
CA GLU A 209 15.62 16.24 -7.01
C GLU A 209 15.21 17.32 -8.04
N PRO A 210 16.03 17.55 -9.09
CA PRO A 210 15.65 18.39 -10.21
C PRO A 210 14.31 17.93 -10.80
N GLU A 211 13.44 18.86 -11.20
CA GLU A 211 12.07 18.57 -11.66
C GLU A 211 12.04 17.48 -12.75
N ALA A 212 13.00 17.50 -13.68
CA ALA A 212 13.12 16.51 -14.75
C ALA A 212 13.40 15.08 -14.24
N ARG A 213 13.98 14.93 -13.06
CA ARG A 213 14.37 13.63 -12.47
C ARG A 213 13.58 13.26 -11.22
N ARG A 214 12.73 14.17 -10.74
CA ARG A 214 11.96 13.99 -9.50
C ARG A 214 11.07 12.74 -9.58
N GLY A 215 11.23 11.87 -8.58
CA GLY A 215 10.57 10.56 -8.50
C GLY A 215 11.45 9.36 -8.83
N LYS A 216 12.70 9.54 -9.28
CA LYS A 216 13.63 8.42 -9.49
C LYS A 216 13.98 7.73 -8.18
N SER A 217 14.29 8.50 -7.16
CA SER A 217 14.59 7.99 -5.82
C SER A 217 13.41 7.21 -5.26
N GLN A 218 12.20 7.73 -5.44
CA GLN A 218 10.97 7.06 -5.02
C GLN A 218 10.77 5.72 -5.73
N ALA A 219 10.98 5.67 -7.04
CA ALA A 219 10.89 4.42 -7.78
C ALA A 219 11.91 3.40 -7.29
N LEU A 220 13.17 3.82 -7.03
CA LEU A 220 14.22 2.93 -6.55
C LEU A 220 13.89 2.30 -5.20
N VAL A 221 13.40 3.08 -4.23
CA VAL A 221 13.05 2.53 -2.91
C VAL A 221 11.92 1.51 -3.01
N TYR A 222 10.92 1.72 -3.88
CA TYR A 222 9.85 0.74 -4.10
C TYR A 222 10.31 -0.50 -4.85
N ILE A 223 11.25 -0.39 -5.77
CA ILE A 223 11.88 -1.56 -6.42
C ILE A 223 12.60 -2.40 -5.36
N ILE A 224 13.41 -1.78 -4.49
CA ILE A 224 14.12 -2.46 -3.41
C ILE A 224 13.11 -3.12 -2.45
N ARG A 225 12.08 -2.41 -2.04
CA ARG A 225 11.00 -2.96 -1.20
C ARG A 225 10.39 -4.22 -1.83
N THR A 226 10.08 -4.17 -3.12
CA THR A 226 9.49 -5.31 -3.85
C THR A 226 10.46 -6.49 -3.94
N ILE A 227 11.74 -6.25 -4.25
CA ILE A 227 12.75 -7.32 -4.34
C ILE A 227 12.91 -8.03 -2.99
N PHE A 228 13.03 -7.27 -1.90
CA PHE A 228 13.15 -7.87 -0.57
C PHE A 228 11.84 -8.53 -0.10
N GLY A 229 10.69 -8.05 -0.56
CA GLY A 229 9.41 -8.73 -0.38
C GLY A 229 9.37 -10.10 -1.05
N ILE A 230 9.89 -10.21 -2.28
CA ILE A 230 10.03 -11.49 -2.99
C ILE A 230 10.94 -12.45 -2.20
N ILE A 231 12.07 -11.96 -1.68
CA ILE A 231 12.98 -12.74 -0.84
C ILE A 231 12.24 -13.24 0.42
N GLY A 232 11.44 -12.39 1.06
CA GLY A 232 10.63 -12.76 2.21
C GLY A 232 9.59 -13.85 1.89
N MET A 233 8.85 -13.70 0.79
CA MET A 233 7.89 -14.73 0.34
C MET A 233 8.57 -16.05 0.00
N ALA A 234 9.72 -16.01 -0.67
CA ALA A 234 10.51 -17.19 -0.98
C ALA A 234 10.99 -17.90 0.29
N LEU A 235 11.50 -17.15 1.27
CA LEU A 235 11.94 -17.70 2.56
C LEU A 235 10.80 -18.47 3.25
N VAL A 236 9.59 -17.92 3.27
CA VAL A 236 8.40 -18.57 3.87
C VAL A 236 8.00 -19.77 3.03
N GLY A 237 7.92 -19.64 1.70
CA GLY A 237 7.54 -20.70 0.79
C GLY A 237 8.45 -21.93 0.89
N PHE A 238 9.78 -21.73 0.92
CA PHE A 238 10.72 -22.83 1.11
C PHE A 238 10.80 -23.32 2.56
N GLY A 239 10.64 -22.44 3.53
CA GLY A 239 10.77 -22.75 4.95
C GLY A 239 9.58 -23.50 5.55
N LEU A 240 8.37 -23.27 5.04
CA LEU A 240 7.12 -23.83 5.55
C LEU A 240 6.36 -24.60 4.46
N ASN A 241 7.02 -25.53 3.77
CA ASN A 241 6.42 -26.31 2.69
C ASN A 241 6.53 -27.83 2.90
N SER A 242 6.72 -28.30 4.15
CA SER A 242 6.59 -29.72 4.46
C SER A 242 5.12 -30.15 4.50
N GLU A 243 4.89 -31.45 4.57
CA GLU A 243 3.54 -32.02 4.66
C GLU A 243 2.75 -31.47 5.84
N ASP A 244 3.39 -31.18 7.00
CA ASP A 244 2.74 -30.58 8.17
C ASP A 244 2.14 -29.19 7.85
N TYR A 245 2.80 -28.44 6.98
CA TYR A 245 2.36 -27.11 6.52
C TYR A 245 1.49 -27.17 5.24
N GLY A 246 1.17 -28.37 4.76
CA GLY A 246 0.34 -28.57 3.57
C GLY A 246 1.10 -28.54 2.25
N GLY A 247 2.43 -28.56 2.31
CA GLY A 247 3.31 -28.63 1.14
C GLY A 247 3.72 -30.05 0.79
N THR A 248 4.80 -30.18 0.03
CA THR A 248 5.30 -31.44 -0.55
C THR A 248 6.75 -31.72 -0.23
N PHE A 249 7.41 -30.89 0.59
CA PHE A 249 8.83 -31.08 0.92
C PHE A 249 8.99 -32.04 2.09
N ASP A 250 10.05 -32.83 2.03
CA ASP A 250 10.43 -33.75 3.11
C ASP A 250 11.06 -33.04 4.31
N PHE A 251 11.31 -31.72 4.21
CA PHE A 251 11.90 -30.90 5.25
C PHE A 251 11.10 -29.62 5.50
N SER A 252 11.27 -29.07 6.71
CA SER A 252 10.75 -27.76 7.07
C SER A 252 11.67 -27.11 8.10
N ILE A 253 11.82 -25.79 8.01
CA ILE A 253 12.51 -25.00 9.03
C ILE A 253 11.68 -24.94 10.32
N GLY A 254 10.35 -24.99 10.19
CA GLY A 254 9.41 -24.78 11.27
C GLY A 254 9.18 -23.29 11.58
N PHE A 255 7.97 -22.99 12.07
CA PHE A 255 7.53 -21.59 12.22
C PHE A 255 8.39 -20.78 13.20
N SER A 256 8.68 -21.31 14.41
CA SER A 256 9.48 -20.58 15.40
C SER A 256 10.91 -20.33 14.93
N LYS A 257 11.56 -21.31 14.32
CA LYS A 257 12.91 -21.13 13.73
C LYS A 257 12.89 -20.14 12.55
N LEU A 258 11.85 -20.17 11.72
CA LEU A 258 11.67 -19.19 10.66
C LEU A 258 11.61 -17.77 11.24
N MET A 259 10.83 -17.56 12.30
CA MET A 259 10.74 -16.25 12.98
C MET A 259 12.06 -15.85 13.64
N GLN A 260 12.86 -16.82 14.16
CA GLN A 260 14.23 -16.55 14.64
C GLN A 260 15.13 -16.04 13.52
N ILE A 261 15.12 -16.69 12.35
CA ILE A 261 15.89 -16.26 11.17
C ILE A 261 15.48 -14.84 10.77
N VAL A 262 14.17 -14.57 10.70
CA VAL A 262 13.64 -13.23 10.38
C VAL A 262 14.12 -12.19 11.39
N THR A 263 14.09 -12.54 12.68
CA THR A 263 14.57 -11.65 13.75
C THR A 263 16.06 -11.34 13.60
N ILE A 264 16.89 -12.37 13.35
CA ILE A 264 18.34 -12.21 13.15
C ILE A 264 18.64 -11.33 11.94
N LEU A 265 17.92 -11.52 10.82
CA LEU A 265 18.08 -10.72 9.61
C LEU A 265 17.67 -9.26 9.78
N LEU A 266 16.68 -8.98 10.64
CA LEU A 266 16.19 -7.62 10.89
C LEU A 266 16.93 -6.91 12.05
N CYS A 267 17.59 -7.64 12.95
CA CYS A 267 18.29 -7.06 14.09
C CYS A 267 19.34 -5.99 13.69
N PRO A 268 20.14 -6.16 12.63
CA PRO A 268 21.10 -5.14 12.17
C PRO A 268 20.45 -3.82 11.75
N VAL A 269 19.15 -3.81 11.45
CA VAL A 269 18.44 -2.58 11.03
C VAL A 269 18.48 -1.52 12.15
N LEU A 270 18.48 -1.92 13.43
CA LEU A 270 18.55 -0.99 14.56
C LEU A 270 19.82 -0.12 14.54
N PRO A 271 21.03 -0.69 14.60
CA PRO A 271 22.23 0.13 14.54
C PRO A 271 22.38 0.85 13.19
N LEU A 272 22.02 0.21 12.07
CA LEU A 272 22.08 0.83 10.76
C LEU A 272 21.13 2.03 10.65
N THR A 273 19.95 1.99 11.26
CA THR A 273 19.06 3.15 11.36
C THR A 273 19.73 4.31 12.08
N TRP A 274 20.37 4.04 13.21
CA TRP A 274 20.97 5.10 14.00
C TRP A 274 22.20 5.72 13.33
N PHE A 275 23.05 4.94 12.70
CA PHE A 275 24.32 5.42 12.13
C PHE A 275 24.21 5.90 10.69
N LEU A 276 23.33 5.31 9.88
CA LEU A 276 23.29 5.61 8.44
C LEU A 276 22.18 6.59 8.06
N ILE A 277 21.09 6.72 8.84
CA ILE A 277 20.09 7.74 8.55
C ILE A 277 20.62 9.09 9.02
N GLN A 278 20.89 9.97 8.08
CA GLN A 278 21.27 11.35 8.34
C GLN A 278 20.03 12.22 8.32
N GLU A 279 19.74 12.86 9.44
CA GLU A 279 18.64 13.81 9.58
C GLU A 279 19.14 15.02 10.35
N GLU A 280 18.81 16.21 9.87
CA GLU A 280 19.12 17.47 10.56
C GLU A 280 18.18 17.66 11.75
N LYS A 281 18.72 18.25 12.81
CA LYS A 281 17.90 18.62 13.97
C LYS A 281 16.89 19.68 13.57
N HIS A 282 15.66 19.48 13.95
CA HIS A 282 14.55 20.35 13.61
C HIS A 282 13.77 20.75 14.86
N VAL A 283 13.45 22.03 14.97
CA VAL A 283 12.56 22.53 16.02
C VAL A 283 11.13 22.41 15.50
N ALA A 284 10.30 21.62 16.19
CA ALA A 284 8.90 21.47 15.80
C ALA A 284 8.16 22.79 15.93
N PRO A 285 7.32 23.14 14.97
CA PRO A 285 6.39 24.25 15.13
C PRO A 285 5.38 23.90 16.24
N PRO A 286 4.79 24.90 16.93
CA PRO A 286 3.72 24.66 17.89
C PRO A 286 2.61 23.81 17.25
N PHE A 287 2.10 22.81 17.96
CA PHE A 287 1.09 21.88 17.45
C PHE A 287 -0.10 22.57 16.77
N ARG A 288 -0.57 23.70 17.36
CA ARG A 288 -1.65 24.51 16.79
C ARG A 288 -1.30 25.04 15.40
N VAL A 289 -0.06 25.50 15.22
CA VAL A 289 0.42 26.03 13.94
C VAL A 289 0.48 24.91 12.90
N TYR A 290 0.96 23.73 13.30
CA TYR A 290 1.01 22.54 12.45
C TYR A 290 -0.39 22.14 11.96
N ILE A 291 -1.35 21.97 12.88
CA ILE A 291 -2.74 21.61 12.53
C ILE A 291 -3.39 22.67 11.64
N MET A 292 -3.14 23.96 11.91
CA MET A 292 -3.63 25.03 11.05
C MET A 292 -3.00 24.98 9.64
N SER A 293 -1.73 24.65 9.55
CA SER A 293 -1.04 24.46 8.26
C SER A 293 -1.64 23.28 7.50
N LEU A 294 -1.80 22.12 8.14
CA LEU A 294 -2.44 20.94 7.57
C LEU A 294 -3.87 21.25 7.10
N TRP A 295 -4.64 21.97 7.92
CA TRP A 295 -5.99 22.40 7.55
C TRP A 295 -6.00 23.31 6.32
N LYS A 296 -5.07 24.28 6.23
CA LYS A 296 -4.92 25.13 5.05
C LYS A 296 -4.55 24.33 3.81
N MET A 297 -3.72 23.31 3.95
CA MET A 297 -3.33 22.43 2.83
C MET A 297 -4.52 21.62 2.32
N ILE A 298 -5.32 21.02 3.19
CA ILE A 298 -6.52 20.25 2.81
C ILE A 298 -7.53 21.13 2.05
N GLN A 299 -7.61 22.42 2.36
CA GLN A 299 -8.49 23.35 1.65
C GLN A 299 -8.00 23.70 0.23
N ARG A 300 -6.71 23.46 -0.09
CA ARG A 300 -6.18 23.77 -1.43
C ARG A 300 -6.83 22.90 -2.49
N ARG A 301 -7.18 23.51 -3.61
CA ARG A 301 -7.88 22.86 -4.70
C ARG A 301 -7.19 21.57 -5.17
N VAL A 302 -5.90 21.60 -5.39
CA VAL A 302 -5.14 20.44 -5.85
C VAL A 302 -5.22 19.28 -4.87
N VAL A 303 -5.18 19.55 -3.55
CA VAL A 303 -5.17 18.51 -2.51
C VAL A 303 -6.53 17.81 -2.45
N TYR A 304 -7.64 18.56 -2.28
CA TYR A 304 -8.95 17.91 -2.21
C TYR A 304 -9.36 17.24 -3.53
N GLN A 305 -8.92 17.74 -4.69
CA GLN A 305 -9.15 17.10 -5.97
C GLN A 305 -8.43 15.76 -6.08
N VAL A 306 -7.15 15.70 -5.70
CA VAL A 306 -6.38 14.44 -5.72
C VAL A 306 -6.94 13.44 -4.71
N ILE A 307 -7.31 13.87 -3.50
CA ILE A 307 -7.97 12.99 -2.51
C ILE A 307 -9.27 12.42 -3.08
N CYS A 308 -10.11 13.26 -3.70
CA CYS A 308 -11.34 12.83 -4.35
C CYS A 308 -11.06 11.80 -5.46
N HIS A 309 -10.05 12.06 -6.30
CA HIS A 309 -9.64 11.11 -7.33
C HIS A 309 -9.21 9.77 -6.72
N GLN A 310 -8.26 9.79 -5.76
CA GLN A 310 -7.72 8.57 -5.16
C GLN A 310 -8.82 7.72 -4.51
N PHE A 311 -9.73 8.35 -3.75
CA PHE A 311 -10.78 7.62 -3.10
C PHE A 311 -11.80 7.02 -4.09
N PHE A 312 -12.43 7.84 -4.92
CA PHE A 312 -13.48 7.34 -5.80
C PHE A 312 -12.93 6.42 -6.89
N SER A 313 -11.78 6.75 -7.49
CA SER A 313 -11.12 5.85 -8.44
C SER A 313 -10.73 4.53 -7.76
N GLY A 314 -10.17 4.58 -6.55
CA GLY A 314 -9.85 3.42 -5.75
C GLY A 314 -11.08 2.60 -5.38
N LEU A 315 -12.18 3.23 -4.96
CA LEU A 315 -13.45 2.57 -4.64
C LEU A 315 -14.00 1.77 -5.82
N PHE A 316 -14.12 2.41 -6.99
CA PHE A 316 -14.65 1.76 -8.18
C PHE A 316 -13.72 0.64 -8.70
N SER A 317 -12.40 0.81 -8.58
CA SER A 317 -11.41 -0.22 -8.93
C SER A 317 -11.34 -1.37 -7.93
N SER A 318 -11.81 -1.17 -6.69
CA SER A 318 -11.83 -2.21 -5.64
C SER A 318 -13.07 -3.10 -5.69
N ILE A 319 -14.04 -2.77 -6.55
CA ILE A 319 -15.17 -3.66 -6.82
C ILE A 319 -14.67 -4.84 -7.66
N THR A 320 -14.77 -6.04 -7.09
CA THR A 320 -14.28 -7.29 -7.67
C THR A 320 -15.44 -8.24 -7.97
N CYS A 321 -15.17 -9.51 -8.22
CA CYS A 321 -16.19 -10.54 -8.39
C CYS A 321 -16.00 -11.64 -7.35
N THR A 322 -17.04 -11.97 -6.60
CA THR A 322 -16.99 -13.03 -5.58
C THR A 322 -16.77 -14.42 -6.18
N ALA A 323 -17.11 -14.62 -7.47
CA ALA A 323 -16.88 -15.87 -8.18
C ALA A 323 -15.39 -16.10 -8.55
N SER A 324 -14.50 -15.13 -8.39
CA SER A 324 -13.08 -15.24 -8.82
C SER A 324 -12.37 -16.43 -8.18
N ALA A 325 -12.42 -16.56 -6.86
CA ALA A 325 -11.77 -17.67 -6.14
C ALA A 325 -12.41 -19.04 -6.48
N PRO A 326 -13.75 -19.19 -6.52
CA PRO A 326 -14.39 -20.41 -7.01
C PRO A 326 -13.97 -20.81 -8.44
N ILE A 327 -13.91 -19.84 -9.37
CA ILE A 327 -13.49 -20.13 -10.76
C ILE A 327 -12.04 -20.60 -10.79
N GLN A 328 -11.16 -19.94 -10.05
CA GLN A 328 -9.75 -20.35 -9.93
C GLN A 328 -9.62 -21.80 -9.44
N SER A 329 -10.35 -22.17 -8.39
CA SER A 329 -10.27 -23.48 -7.77
C SER A 329 -11.03 -24.57 -8.53
N ILE A 330 -12.24 -24.28 -9.04
CA ILE A 330 -13.16 -25.27 -9.62
C ILE A 330 -12.94 -25.40 -11.14
N TYR A 331 -12.87 -24.27 -11.87
CA TYR A 331 -12.77 -24.28 -13.32
C TYR A 331 -11.31 -24.38 -13.80
N ALA A 332 -10.45 -23.53 -13.28
CA ALA A 332 -9.04 -23.51 -13.65
C ALA A 332 -8.20 -24.58 -12.92
N LYS A 333 -8.70 -25.11 -11.78
CA LYS A 333 -8.05 -26.13 -10.95
C LYS A 333 -6.63 -25.74 -10.54
N VAL A 334 -6.45 -24.50 -10.10
CA VAL A 334 -5.15 -23.97 -9.70
C VAL A 334 -4.66 -24.61 -8.41
N GLU A 335 -3.43 -25.11 -8.45
CA GLU A 335 -2.75 -25.61 -7.27
C GLU A 335 -2.14 -24.47 -6.46
N PRO A 336 -2.24 -24.50 -5.11
CA PRO A 336 -1.76 -23.41 -4.26
C PRO A 336 -0.28 -23.06 -4.44
N ILE A 337 0.59 -24.04 -4.63
CA ILE A 337 2.03 -23.82 -4.86
C ILE A 337 2.28 -23.05 -6.16
N ASN A 338 1.57 -23.43 -7.22
CA ASN A 338 1.69 -22.77 -8.53
C ASN A 338 1.21 -21.32 -8.45
N GLU A 339 0.12 -21.05 -7.69
CA GLU A 339 -0.33 -19.68 -7.40
C GLU A 339 0.79 -18.84 -6.80
N LYS A 340 1.50 -19.35 -5.79
CA LYS A 340 2.58 -18.61 -5.12
C LYS A 340 3.79 -18.38 -6.02
N VAL A 341 4.17 -19.34 -6.82
CA VAL A 341 5.23 -19.15 -7.82
C VAL A 341 4.89 -18.04 -8.80
N PHE A 342 3.64 -17.99 -9.25
CA PHE A 342 3.19 -16.97 -10.19
C PHE A 342 3.00 -15.59 -9.51
N GLU A 343 2.66 -15.52 -8.23
CA GLU A 343 2.69 -14.28 -7.44
C GLU A 343 4.11 -13.69 -7.36
N VAL A 344 5.14 -14.54 -7.16
CA VAL A 344 6.54 -14.11 -7.18
C VAL A 344 6.93 -13.58 -8.56
N LEU A 345 6.59 -14.28 -9.63
CA LEU A 345 6.83 -13.82 -11.00
C LEU A 345 6.11 -12.49 -11.30
N GLY A 346 4.86 -12.35 -10.86
CA GLY A 346 4.12 -11.10 -10.96
C GLY A 346 4.81 -9.95 -10.23
N SER A 347 5.35 -10.22 -9.03
CA SER A 347 6.10 -9.22 -8.26
C SER A 347 7.38 -8.76 -8.95
N LEU A 348 8.08 -9.66 -9.67
CA LEU A 348 9.24 -9.29 -10.51
C LEU A 348 8.82 -8.38 -11.67
N VAL A 349 7.71 -8.70 -12.34
CA VAL A 349 7.17 -7.87 -13.44
C VAL A 349 6.71 -6.51 -12.89
N PHE A 350 6.12 -6.46 -11.70
CA PHE A 350 5.76 -5.23 -11.00
C PHE A 350 7.00 -4.35 -10.74
N ALA A 351 8.07 -4.91 -10.20
CA ALA A 351 9.33 -4.18 -9.98
C ALA A 351 9.95 -3.69 -11.29
N LEU A 352 9.88 -4.51 -12.37
CA LEU A 352 10.31 -4.11 -13.71
C LEU A 352 9.47 -2.93 -14.24
N ALA A 353 8.16 -2.95 -14.06
CA ALA A 353 7.26 -1.86 -14.46
C ALA A 353 7.61 -0.54 -13.76
N ILE A 354 7.87 -0.58 -12.45
CA ILE A 354 8.34 0.59 -11.69
C ILE A 354 9.67 1.10 -12.25
N SER A 355 10.64 0.20 -12.52
CA SER A 355 11.95 0.54 -13.07
C SER A 355 11.83 1.21 -14.45
N MET A 356 11.03 0.64 -15.36
CA MET A 356 10.78 1.20 -16.68
C MET A 356 10.11 2.57 -16.60
N THR A 357 9.11 2.73 -15.75
CA THR A 357 8.41 4.01 -15.58
C THR A 357 9.33 5.06 -14.98
N SER A 358 10.21 4.70 -14.05
CA SER A 358 11.19 5.64 -13.48
C SER A 358 12.23 6.11 -14.50
N LYS A 359 12.54 5.28 -15.50
CA LYS A 359 13.53 5.62 -16.55
C LYS A 359 12.90 6.41 -17.71
N TYR A 360 11.72 6.03 -18.17
CA TYR A 360 11.10 6.54 -19.39
C TYR A 360 9.82 7.34 -19.13
N GLY A 361 9.15 7.13 -17.99
CA GLY A 361 7.79 7.61 -17.71
C GLY A 361 7.67 8.87 -16.88
N LEU A 362 8.78 9.47 -16.40
CA LEU A 362 8.76 10.62 -15.48
C LEU A 362 8.06 11.86 -16.09
N GLN A 363 8.11 12.01 -17.42
CA GLN A 363 7.51 13.13 -18.13
C GLN A 363 6.19 12.79 -18.83
N TRP A 364 5.69 11.56 -18.66
CA TRP A 364 4.43 11.15 -19.28
C TRP A 364 3.23 11.82 -18.61
N ASN A 365 2.18 12.03 -19.38
CA ASN A 365 0.93 12.55 -18.84
C ASN A 365 0.25 11.48 -17.96
N TRP A 366 0.12 11.75 -16.66
CA TRP A 366 -0.40 10.82 -15.66
C TRP A 366 -1.81 10.31 -16.00
N ARG A 367 -2.69 11.18 -16.55
CA ARG A 367 -4.05 10.77 -16.94
C ARG A 367 -4.04 9.73 -18.05
N TYR A 368 -3.25 9.95 -19.10
CA TYR A 368 -3.16 8.98 -20.21
C TYR A 368 -2.57 7.65 -19.77
N ILE A 369 -1.57 7.67 -18.91
CA ILE A 369 -0.96 6.44 -18.38
C ILE A 369 -1.99 5.64 -17.59
N ILE A 370 -2.73 6.27 -16.69
CA ILE A 370 -3.74 5.58 -15.91
C ILE A 370 -4.87 5.05 -16.79
N ILE A 371 -5.30 5.79 -17.82
CA ILE A 371 -6.28 5.30 -18.81
C ILE A 371 -5.75 4.03 -19.48
N ILE A 372 -4.54 4.06 -20.00
CA ILE A 372 -3.92 2.91 -20.67
C ILE A 372 -3.78 1.74 -19.69
N SER A 373 -3.33 1.99 -18.45
CA SER A 373 -3.17 0.96 -17.43
C SER A 373 -4.49 0.30 -17.07
N VAL A 374 -5.57 1.06 -16.85
CA VAL A 374 -6.89 0.51 -16.49
C VAL A 374 -7.48 -0.26 -17.67
N LEU A 375 -7.47 0.32 -18.88
CA LEU A 375 -8.04 -0.33 -20.06
C LEU A 375 -7.25 -1.59 -20.45
N SER A 376 -5.92 -1.55 -20.36
CA SER A 376 -5.11 -2.75 -20.60
C SER A 376 -5.35 -3.83 -19.53
N SER A 377 -5.49 -3.46 -18.25
CA SER A 377 -5.84 -4.42 -17.20
C SER A 377 -7.18 -5.08 -17.46
N ILE A 378 -8.21 -4.31 -17.83
CA ILE A 378 -9.54 -4.86 -18.19
C ILE A 378 -9.42 -5.81 -19.37
N GLY A 379 -8.76 -5.41 -20.46
CA GLY A 379 -8.63 -6.22 -21.66
C GLY A 379 -7.84 -7.51 -21.44
N LEU A 380 -6.74 -7.43 -20.69
CA LEU A 380 -5.88 -8.58 -20.37
C LEU A 380 -6.58 -9.60 -19.46
N ASP A 381 -7.38 -9.14 -18.49
CA ASP A 381 -8.11 -10.02 -17.58
C ASP A 381 -9.40 -10.58 -18.21
N MET A 382 -10.10 -9.80 -19.01
CA MET A 382 -11.39 -10.14 -19.59
C MET A 382 -11.33 -11.37 -20.51
N ILE A 383 -10.29 -11.43 -21.37
CA ILE A 383 -10.15 -12.52 -22.37
C ILE A 383 -9.97 -13.88 -21.69
N PRO A 384 -8.97 -14.12 -20.84
CA PRO A 384 -8.79 -15.40 -20.18
C PRO A 384 -9.94 -15.76 -19.26
N THR A 385 -10.52 -14.79 -18.57
CA THR A 385 -11.65 -15.00 -17.67
C THR A 385 -12.86 -15.55 -18.42
N PHE A 386 -13.25 -14.94 -19.53
CA PHE A 386 -14.41 -15.43 -20.30
C PHE A 386 -14.13 -16.75 -21.01
N LEU A 387 -12.92 -16.98 -21.53
CA LEU A 387 -12.55 -18.26 -22.10
C LEU A 387 -12.62 -19.40 -21.07
N THR A 388 -12.26 -19.11 -19.80
CA THR A 388 -12.38 -20.08 -18.70
C THR A 388 -13.82 -20.30 -18.28
N ILE A 389 -14.64 -19.25 -18.14
CA ILE A 389 -16.07 -19.35 -17.77
C ILE A 389 -16.82 -20.18 -18.80
N TRP A 390 -16.63 -19.90 -20.09
CA TRP A 390 -17.36 -20.55 -21.17
C TRP A 390 -16.75 -21.90 -21.59
N ASN A 391 -15.78 -22.44 -20.81
CA ASN A 391 -15.17 -23.75 -21.03
C ASN A 391 -14.45 -23.90 -22.39
N VAL A 392 -13.85 -22.81 -22.87
CA VAL A 392 -13.00 -22.84 -24.06
C VAL A 392 -11.58 -23.28 -23.68
N VAL A 393 -11.01 -22.66 -22.63
CA VAL A 393 -9.70 -23.02 -22.08
C VAL A 393 -9.82 -23.03 -20.55
N ARG A 394 -9.72 -24.22 -19.96
CA ARG A 394 -9.68 -24.42 -18.50
C ARG A 394 -8.38 -25.06 -18.11
N ASN A 395 -7.33 -24.23 -17.97
CA ASN A 395 -5.99 -24.68 -17.63
C ASN A 395 -5.40 -23.72 -16.60
N GLN A 396 -4.76 -24.27 -15.54
CA GLN A 396 -4.17 -23.47 -14.47
C GLN A 396 -3.09 -22.51 -14.97
N TRP A 397 -2.25 -22.94 -15.89
CA TRP A 397 -1.17 -22.10 -16.43
C TRP A 397 -1.69 -20.91 -17.23
N PHE A 398 -2.78 -21.12 -17.98
CA PHE A 398 -3.47 -20.07 -18.71
C PHE A 398 -4.09 -19.03 -17.75
N TRP A 399 -4.74 -19.52 -16.69
CA TRP A 399 -5.32 -18.65 -15.66
C TRP A 399 -4.26 -17.89 -14.88
N LEU A 400 -3.19 -18.56 -14.44
CA LEU A 400 -2.11 -17.96 -13.65
C LEU A 400 -1.22 -17.00 -14.44
N GLY A 401 -1.16 -17.11 -15.76
CA GLY A 401 -0.46 -16.15 -16.61
C GLY A 401 -1.03 -14.73 -16.55
N VAL A 402 -2.33 -14.60 -16.29
CA VAL A 402 -3.04 -13.30 -16.22
C VAL A 402 -2.48 -12.38 -15.12
N PRO A 403 -2.37 -12.80 -13.85
CA PRO A 403 -1.83 -11.97 -12.78
C PRO A 403 -0.42 -11.43 -13.07
N ILE A 404 0.43 -12.22 -13.74
CA ILE A 404 1.78 -11.77 -14.12
C ILE A 404 1.71 -10.58 -15.07
N VAL A 405 0.90 -10.69 -16.12
CA VAL A 405 0.78 -9.63 -17.12
C VAL A 405 0.10 -8.40 -16.55
N LEU A 406 -0.88 -8.57 -15.66
CA LEU A 406 -1.56 -7.48 -14.95
C LEU A 406 -0.64 -6.71 -14.00
N SER A 407 0.42 -7.34 -13.50
CA SER A 407 1.39 -6.69 -12.62
C SER A 407 2.11 -5.52 -13.29
N LEU A 408 2.23 -5.50 -14.63
CA LEU A 408 2.84 -4.40 -15.37
C LEU A 408 2.01 -3.11 -15.30
N PRO A 409 0.73 -3.06 -15.73
CA PRO A 409 -0.08 -1.84 -15.60
C PRO A 409 -0.34 -1.44 -14.14
N GLN A 410 -0.40 -2.41 -13.23
CA GLN A 410 -0.53 -2.13 -11.80
C GLN A 410 0.71 -1.42 -11.24
N GLY A 411 1.92 -1.87 -11.58
CA GLY A 411 3.18 -1.22 -11.17
C GLY A 411 3.31 0.20 -11.72
N ILE A 412 2.89 0.42 -12.96
CA ILE A 412 2.87 1.75 -13.58
C ILE A 412 1.90 2.68 -12.83
N SER A 413 0.67 2.25 -12.59
CA SER A 413 -0.34 3.05 -11.88
C SER A 413 0.08 3.36 -10.44
N PHE A 414 0.68 2.38 -9.75
CA PHE A 414 1.17 2.54 -8.39
C PHE A 414 2.23 3.63 -8.30
N ILE A 415 3.27 3.59 -9.16
CA ILE A 415 4.36 4.57 -9.07
C ILE A 415 3.90 5.98 -9.49
N VAL A 416 2.95 6.11 -10.42
CA VAL A 416 2.35 7.40 -10.77
C VAL A 416 1.59 7.98 -9.58
N SER A 417 0.81 7.19 -8.85
CA SER A 417 0.13 7.62 -7.63
C SER A 417 1.11 8.10 -6.56
N ALA A 418 2.25 7.41 -6.44
CA ALA A 418 3.32 7.80 -5.53
C ALA A 418 3.96 9.13 -5.94
N PHE A 419 4.22 9.37 -7.24
CA PHE A 419 4.74 10.65 -7.74
C PHE A 419 3.80 11.82 -7.42
N VAL A 420 2.50 11.64 -7.60
CA VAL A 420 1.49 12.65 -7.25
C VAL A 420 1.57 13.00 -5.76
N SER A 421 1.70 11.99 -4.90
CA SER A 421 1.77 12.18 -3.45
C SER A 421 3.01 12.99 -3.03
N VAL A 422 4.17 12.74 -3.67
CA VAL A 422 5.40 13.52 -3.44
C VAL A 422 5.24 14.97 -3.87
N GLU A 423 4.63 15.22 -5.04
CA GLU A 423 4.43 16.59 -5.53
C GLU A 423 3.48 17.41 -4.64
N LEU A 424 2.57 16.75 -3.91
CA LEU A 424 1.64 17.43 -3.01
C LEU A 424 2.23 17.72 -1.64
N ALA A 425 3.22 16.97 -1.20
CA ALA A 425 3.83 17.13 0.10
C ALA A 425 4.60 18.46 0.20
N GLU A 426 4.53 19.12 1.35
CA GLU A 426 5.20 20.39 1.64
C GLU A 426 5.69 20.43 3.09
N PRO A 427 6.86 21.07 3.36
CA PRO A 427 7.32 21.31 4.71
C PRO A 427 6.31 22.14 5.53
N PRO A 428 6.12 21.87 6.84
CA PRO A 428 6.72 20.81 7.66
C PRO A 428 5.91 19.50 7.69
N ASN A 429 4.89 19.32 6.83
CA ASN A 429 3.86 18.29 6.97
C ASN A 429 4.06 17.10 5.99
N GLU A 430 5.30 16.84 5.57
CA GLU A 430 5.58 15.89 4.48
C GLU A 430 5.09 14.47 4.79
N ALA A 431 5.41 13.95 5.99
CA ALA A 431 5.03 12.59 6.38
C ALA A 431 3.51 12.48 6.58
N ALA A 432 2.86 13.51 7.15
CA ALA A 432 1.42 13.50 7.35
C ALA A 432 0.64 13.58 6.04
N ILE A 433 1.07 14.42 5.09
CA ILE A 433 0.41 14.51 3.78
C ILE A 433 0.60 13.21 2.99
N TYR A 434 1.82 12.68 2.97
CA TYR A 434 2.09 11.41 2.31
C TYR A 434 1.29 10.27 2.96
N GLY A 435 1.27 10.20 4.30
CA GLY A 435 0.45 9.27 5.06
C GLY A 435 -1.05 9.44 4.81
N LEU A 436 -1.54 10.68 4.66
CA LEU A 436 -2.92 10.98 4.31
C LEU A 436 -3.27 10.42 2.92
N MET A 437 -2.45 10.66 1.91
CA MET A 437 -2.67 10.16 0.54
C MET A 437 -2.70 8.63 0.51
N THR A 438 -1.74 7.99 1.17
CA THR A 438 -1.70 6.51 1.25
C THR A 438 -2.87 5.94 2.07
N THR A 439 -3.30 6.61 3.15
CA THR A 439 -4.47 6.24 3.94
C THR A 439 -5.74 6.30 3.10
N VAL A 440 -5.94 7.37 2.33
CA VAL A 440 -7.11 7.53 1.43
C VAL A 440 -7.18 6.39 0.43
N ASN A 441 -6.05 6.03 -0.17
CA ASN A 441 -5.98 4.92 -1.11
C ASN A 441 -6.35 3.57 -0.47
N ASN A 442 -5.88 3.33 0.75
CA ASN A 442 -6.16 2.10 1.50
C ASN A 442 -7.60 2.03 2.04
N LEU A 443 -8.24 3.17 2.31
CA LEU A 443 -9.62 3.21 2.82
C LEU A 443 -10.66 2.84 1.76
N SER A 444 -10.36 2.95 0.47
CA SER A 444 -11.27 2.61 -0.62
C SER A 444 -11.58 1.11 -0.70
N ALA A 445 -10.61 0.25 -0.39
CA ALA A 445 -10.73 -1.20 -0.52
C ALA A 445 -11.81 -1.85 0.37
N PRO A 446 -11.95 -1.52 1.68
CA PRO A 446 -13.03 -2.06 2.51
C PRO A 446 -14.43 -1.74 1.99
N PHE A 447 -14.62 -0.55 1.43
CA PHE A 447 -15.89 -0.17 0.81
C PHE A 447 -16.16 -0.96 -0.46
N GLY A 448 -15.16 -1.10 -1.34
CA GLY A 448 -15.26 -1.89 -2.57
C GLY A 448 -15.64 -3.34 -2.30
N ALA A 449 -15.00 -3.97 -1.30
CA ALA A 449 -15.30 -5.34 -0.90
C ALA A 449 -16.75 -5.50 -0.38
N SER A 450 -17.23 -4.56 0.44
CA SER A 450 -18.61 -4.58 0.94
C SER A 450 -19.62 -4.41 -0.20
N LEU A 451 -19.37 -3.47 -1.12
CA LEU A 451 -20.21 -3.26 -2.29
C LEU A 451 -20.23 -4.49 -3.21
N THR A 452 -19.08 -5.12 -3.45
CA THR A 452 -18.98 -6.36 -4.24
C THR A 452 -19.90 -7.43 -3.71
N LYS A 453 -19.88 -7.70 -2.39
CA LYS A 453 -20.73 -8.71 -1.78
C LYS A 453 -22.21 -8.40 -1.89
N LEU A 454 -22.59 -7.13 -1.66
CA LEU A 454 -23.99 -6.68 -1.79
C LEU A 454 -24.50 -6.84 -3.22
N ILE A 455 -23.69 -6.52 -4.20
CA ILE A 455 -24.07 -6.59 -5.61
C ILE A 455 -24.13 -8.04 -6.09
N ASP A 456 -23.10 -8.82 -5.81
CA ASP A 456 -22.98 -10.20 -6.28
C ASP A 456 -24.01 -11.14 -5.65
N LYS A 457 -24.56 -10.77 -4.48
CA LYS A 457 -25.63 -11.52 -3.83
C LYS A 457 -26.86 -11.73 -4.75
N GLN A 458 -27.10 -10.83 -5.70
CA GLN A 458 -28.21 -10.93 -6.65
C GLN A 458 -28.09 -12.16 -7.56
N TRP A 459 -26.88 -12.65 -7.82
CA TRP A 459 -26.62 -13.76 -8.75
C TRP A 459 -26.36 -15.09 -8.06
N ASN A 460 -26.38 -15.16 -6.72
CA ASN A 460 -26.10 -16.38 -5.96
C ASN A 460 -24.86 -17.14 -6.48
N LEU A 461 -23.70 -16.52 -6.35
CA LEU A 461 -22.40 -17.04 -6.81
C LEU A 461 -21.75 -17.98 -5.78
N SER A 462 -22.52 -18.87 -5.16
CA SER A 462 -21.98 -19.83 -4.17
C SER A 462 -21.14 -20.91 -4.85
N ASN A 463 -20.16 -21.45 -4.10
CA ASN A 463 -19.28 -22.53 -4.58
C ASN A 463 -20.06 -23.74 -5.09
N GLU A 464 -21.12 -24.13 -4.37
CA GLU A 464 -21.94 -25.27 -4.74
C GLU A 464 -22.64 -25.04 -6.08
N ARG A 465 -23.19 -23.83 -6.28
CA ARG A 465 -23.84 -23.48 -7.54
C ARG A 465 -22.85 -23.40 -8.70
N ILE A 466 -21.66 -22.84 -8.49
CA ILE A 466 -20.60 -22.77 -9.52
C ILE A 466 -20.14 -24.17 -9.94
N LYS A 467 -20.09 -25.13 -9.02
CA LYS A 467 -19.78 -26.53 -9.33
C LYS A 467 -20.75 -27.17 -10.32
N THR A 468 -21.99 -26.71 -10.39
CA THR A 468 -22.99 -27.26 -11.34
C THR A 468 -22.69 -26.92 -12.79
N ASP A 469 -21.90 -25.87 -13.04
CA ASP A 469 -21.39 -25.45 -14.36
C ASP A 469 -22.47 -25.35 -15.47
N THR A 470 -23.71 -24.99 -15.09
CA THR A 470 -24.80 -24.83 -16.04
C THR A 470 -24.65 -23.53 -16.84
N ARG A 471 -25.30 -23.46 -18.01
CA ARG A 471 -25.31 -22.24 -18.85
C ARG A 471 -25.85 -21.02 -18.08
N ALA A 472 -26.85 -21.20 -17.21
CA ALA A 472 -27.39 -20.13 -16.37
C ALA A 472 -26.33 -19.60 -15.40
N VAL A 473 -25.56 -20.48 -14.75
CA VAL A 473 -24.44 -20.10 -13.84
C VAL A 473 -23.37 -19.35 -14.60
N ARG A 474 -22.93 -19.85 -15.77
CA ARG A 474 -21.94 -19.15 -16.60
C ARG A 474 -22.39 -17.76 -16.99
N MET A 475 -23.68 -17.59 -17.30
CA MET A 475 -24.27 -16.28 -17.64
C MET A 475 -24.27 -15.33 -16.42
N ASP A 476 -24.64 -15.81 -15.23
CA ASP A 476 -24.66 -14.99 -14.02
C ASP A 476 -23.25 -14.57 -13.61
N VAL A 477 -22.28 -15.48 -13.69
CA VAL A 477 -20.85 -15.17 -13.48
C VAL A 477 -20.36 -14.14 -14.52
N THR A 478 -20.75 -14.30 -15.79
CA THR A 478 -20.40 -13.35 -16.85
C THR A 478 -20.94 -11.95 -16.55
N LYS A 479 -22.19 -11.82 -16.06
CA LYS A 479 -22.78 -10.53 -15.66
C LYS A 479 -22.01 -9.88 -14.51
N ALA A 480 -21.62 -10.67 -13.49
CA ALA A 480 -20.84 -10.17 -12.35
C ALA A 480 -19.47 -9.62 -12.80
N TYR A 481 -18.78 -10.34 -13.68
CA TYR A 481 -17.51 -9.85 -14.23
C TYR A 481 -17.68 -8.63 -15.14
N LEU A 482 -18.72 -8.60 -15.98
CA LEU A 482 -19.02 -7.40 -16.80
C LEU A 482 -19.29 -6.18 -15.92
N LEU A 483 -20.01 -6.35 -14.80
CA LEU A 483 -20.21 -5.28 -13.85
C LEU A 483 -18.88 -4.82 -13.23
N MET A 484 -18.03 -5.75 -12.79
CA MET A 484 -16.70 -5.45 -12.27
C MET A 484 -15.88 -4.61 -13.28
N TYR A 485 -15.81 -5.04 -14.54
CA TYR A 485 -15.10 -4.29 -15.58
C TYR A 485 -15.74 -2.92 -15.87
N THR A 486 -17.07 -2.84 -15.84
CA THR A 486 -17.77 -1.56 -16.01
C THR A 486 -17.45 -0.60 -14.86
N MET A 487 -17.44 -1.07 -13.61
CA MET A 487 -17.06 -0.26 -12.46
C MET A 487 -15.60 0.16 -12.53
N SER A 488 -14.70 -0.75 -12.92
CA SER A 488 -13.29 -0.43 -13.13
C SER A 488 -13.11 0.64 -14.23
N ALA A 489 -13.86 0.54 -15.34
CA ALA A 489 -13.85 1.58 -16.38
C ALA A 489 -14.45 2.91 -15.89
N LEU A 490 -15.51 2.87 -15.05
CA LEU A 490 -16.11 4.06 -14.47
C LEU A 490 -15.16 4.82 -13.54
N SER A 491 -14.15 4.15 -12.96
CA SER A 491 -13.10 4.80 -12.18
C SER A 491 -12.38 5.91 -12.96
N LEU A 492 -12.30 5.77 -14.29
CA LEU A 492 -11.67 6.74 -15.19
C LEU A 492 -12.37 8.11 -15.22
N VAL A 493 -13.65 8.18 -14.86
CA VAL A 493 -14.41 9.45 -14.79
C VAL A 493 -13.77 10.41 -13.78
N PHE A 494 -13.16 9.86 -12.73
CA PHE A 494 -12.52 10.65 -11.67
C PHE A 494 -11.14 11.15 -12.03
N LEU A 495 -10.56 10.74 -13.18
CA LEU A 495 -9.27 11.26 -13.66
C LEU A 495 -9.28 12.77 -13.95
N ARG A 496 -10.44 13.36 -14.15
CA ARG A 496 -10.58 14.82 -14.28
C ARG A 496 -10.05 15.59 -13.05
N PHE A 497 -10.07 14.96 -11.89
CA PHE A 497 -9.57 15.54 -10.65
C PHE A 497 -8.07 15.35 -10.44
N LEU A 498 -7.42 14.47 -11.21
CA LEU A 498 -5.98 14.27 -11.18
C LEU A 498 -5.29 15.32 -12.07
N PRO A 499 -4.22 16.00 -11.63
CA PRO A 499 -3.39 16.83 -12.50
C PRO A 499 -2.78 16.00 -13.64
N LYS A 500 -2.47 16.63 -14.77
CA LYS A 500 -1.88 15.94 -15.92
C LYS A 500 -0.42 15.57 -15.68
N GLN A 501 0.32 16.43 -14.96
CA GLN A 501 1.75 16.28 -14.70
C GLN A 501 2.18 17.22 -13.56
N LYS A 502 3.47 17.14 -13.16
CA LYS A 502 4.11 17.93 -12.09
C LYS A 502 3.89 19.43 -12.25
N GLU A 503 4.12 19.96 -13.47
CA GLU A 503 3.92 21.39 -13.78
C GLU A 503 2.50 21.86 -13.46
N GLU A 504 1.48 21.10 -13.89
CA GLU A 504 0.08 21.45 -13.58
C GLU A 504 -0.20 21.37 -12.08
N THR A 505 0.41 20.38 -11.38
CA THR A 505 0.30 20.26 -9.92
C THR A 505 0.88 21.48 -9.23
N GLN A 506 2.08 21.91 -9.62
CA GLN A 506 2.73 23.10 -9.05
C GLN A 506 1.97 24.39 -9.40
N HIS A 507 1.45 24.50 -10.62
CA HIS A 507 0.60 25.62 -11.02
C HIS A 507 -0.68 25.67 -10.18
N LEU A 508 -1.38 24.54 -9.98
CA LEU A 508 -2.57 24.46 -9.12
C LEU A 508 -2.27 24.72 -7.65
N LYS A 509 -1.09 24.39 -7.16
CA LYS A 509 -0.65 24.72 -5.80
C LYS A 509 -0.54 26.25 -5.61
N ARG A 510 0.00 26.96 -6.61
CA ARG A 510 0.24 28.41 -6.54
C ARG A 510 -1.02 29.23 -6.85
N PHE A 511 -1.79 28.84 -7.84
CA PHE A 511 -2.89 29.63 -8.41
C PHE A 511 -4.27 28.96 -8.31
N GLY A 512 -4.37 27.72 -7.84
CA GLY A 512 -5.61 26.94 -7.84
C GLY A 512 -6.67 27.41 -6.84
N GLY A 513 -6.29 28.27 -5.90
CA GLY A 513 -7.18 28.75 -4.85
C GLY A 513 -7.48 27.71 -3.77
N SER A 514 -8.36 28.08 -2.85
CA SER A 514 -8.80 27.22 -1.73
C SER A 514 -10.30 27.33 -1.50
N SER A 515 -10.90 26.25 -0.96
CA SER A 515 -12.32 26.20 -0.59
C SER A 515 -12.50 25.58 0.78
N ARG A 516 -13.06 26.34 1.72
CA ARG A 516 -13.36 25.82 3.07
C ARG A 516 -14.40 24.71 3.02
N LEU A 517 -15.44 24.85 2.19
CA LEU A 517 -16.49 23.84 2.06
C LEU A 517 -15.93 22.51 1.56
N CYS A 518 -15.14 22.54 0.48
CA CYS A 518 -14.49 21.33 -0.04
C CYS A 518 -13.53 20.70 0.99
N GLY A 519 -12.78 21.53 1.73
CA GLY A 519 -11.94 21.06 2.83
C GLY A 519 -12.72 20.36 3.94
N ILE A 520 -13.87 20.91 4.37
CA ILE A 520 -14.75 20.30 5.38
C ILE A 520 -15.31 18.97 4.86
N LEU A 521 -15.81 18.94 3.63
CA LEU A 521 -16.35 17.73 3.03
C LEU A 521 -15.28 16.62 2.92
N THR A 522 -14.04 17.01 2.54
CA THR A 522 -12.92 16.09 2.47
C THR A 522 -12.58 15.51 3.84
N LEU A 523 -12.50 16.37 4.88
CA LEU A 523 -12.21 15.92 6.24
C LEU A 523 -13.33 15.02 6.80
N LEU A 524 -14.59 15.42 6.60
CA LEU A 524 -15.75 14.64 7.01
C LEU A 524 -15.75 13.25 6.38
N TYR A 525 -15.52 13.19 5.07
CA TYR A 525 -15.43 11.94 4.34
C TYR A 525 -14.29 11.06 4.90
N LEU A 526 -13.10 11.62 5.12
CA LEU A 526 -11.96 10.87 5.65
C LEU A 526 -12.22 10.32 7.06
N ILE A 527 -12.87 11.12 7.92
CA ILE A 527 -13.25 10.67 9.27
C ILE A 527 -14.25 9.51 9.18
N ILE A 528 -15.28 9.63 8.35
CA ILE A 528 -16.29 8.57 8.17
C ILE A 528 -15.62 7.30 7.63
N ALA A 529 -14.75 7.42 6.63
CA ALA A 529 -14.04 6.30 6.04
C ALA A 529 -13.09 5.62 7.04
N LEU A 530 -12.38 6.41 7.85
CA LEU A 530 -11.50 5.89 8.89
C LEU A 530 -12.30 5.17 9.99
N LEU A 531 -13.38 5.77 10.47
CA LEU A 531 -14.25 5.15 11.47
C LEU A 531 -14.86 3.84 10.93
N TRP A 532 -15.31 3.86 9.67
CA TRP A 532 -15.78 2.66 8.99
C TRP A 532 -14.71 1.56 8.96
N ALA A 533 -13.49 1.90 8.53
CA ALA A 533 -12.40 0.93 8.46
C ALA A 533 -12.08 0.35 9.84
N ILE A 534 -12.03 1.17 10.89
CA ILE A 534 -11.78 0.72 12.27
C ILE A 534 -12.91 -0.20 12.73
N VAL A 535 -14.17 0.22 12.58
CA VAL A 535 -15.34 -0.56 13.02
C VAL A 535 -15.41 -1.90 12.27
N ALA A 536 -15.24 -1.89 10.94
CA ALA A 536 -15.25 -3.11 10.13
C ALA A 536 -14.14 -4.09 10.57
N ASN A 537 -12.94 -3.58 10.84
CA ASN A 537 -11.82 -4.40 11.29
C ASN A 537 -12.04 -4.96 12.72
N ILE A 538 -12.58 -4.15 13.64
CA ILE A 538 -12.92 -4.60 15.00
C ILE A 538 -14.01 -5.67 14.94
N LEU A 539 -15.08 -5.44 14.18
CA LEU A 539 -16.16 -6.42 14.06
C LEU A 539 -15.69 -7.75 13.47
N SER A 540 -14.65 -7.74 12.63
CA SER A 540 -14.10 -8.98 12.05
C SER A 540 -13.25 -9.81 13.03
N ILE A 541 -12.86 -9.25 14.19
CA ILE A 541 -12.07 -9.97 15.23
C ILE A 541 -12.95 -10.96 16.00
N PHE A 542 -14.21 -10.60 16.22
CA PHE A 542 -15.10 -11.39 17.06
C PHE A 542 -15.87 -12.43 16.22
N PRO A 543 -15.84 -13.72 16.56
CA PRO A 543 -16.56 -14.76 15.83
C PRO A 543 -18.06 -14.46 15.66
N SER A 544 -18.69 -13.83 16.66
CA SER A 544 -20.11 -13.47 16.67
C SER A 544 -20.46 -12.37 15.66
N THR A 545 -19.51 -11.53 15.24
CA THR A 545 -19.75 -10.40 14.34
C THR A 545 -18.97 -10.49 13.02
N SER A 546 -18.04 -11.44 12.92
CA SER A 546 -17.24 -11.63 11.68
C SER A 546 -18.09 -12.07 10.48
N CYS A 547 -19.29 -12.62 10.72
CA CYS A 547 -20.26 -12.99 9.69
C CYS A 547 -20.98 -11.78 9.07
N LEU A 548 -20.96 -10.60 9.71
CA LEU A 548 -21.62 -9.40 9.19
C LEU A 548 -21.02 -8.96 7.85
N ILE A 549 -21.84 -8.49 6.92
CA ILE A 549 -21.39 -7.98 5.61
C ILE A 549 -20.42 -6.81 5.78
N ILE A 550 -20.65 -5.93 6.77
CA ILE A 550 -19.76 -4.81 7.11
C ILE A 550 -18.37 -5.30 7.50
N ALA A 551 -18.29 -6.44 8.20
CA ALA A 551 -17.03 -7.08 8.60
C ALA A 551 -16.37 -7.90 7.47
N GLY A 552 -16.99 -7.98 6.32
CA GLY A 552 -16.54 -8.78 5.20
C GLY A 552 -17.05 -10.22 5.20
N GLY A 553 -18.00 -10.58 6.09
CA GLY A 553 -18.67 -11.87 6.15
C GLY A 553 -19.79 -12.03 5.11
N ASN A 554 -20.41 -13.22 5.09
CA ASN A 554 -21.49 -13.55 4.16
C ASN A 554 -22.90 -13.15 4.65
N GLY A 555 -22.99 -12.57 5.83
CA GLY A 555 -24.23 -12.29 6.56
C GLY A 555 -24.46 -13.30 7.67
N CYS A 556 -25.00 -12.86 8.80
CA CYS A 556 -25.40 -13.72 9.93
C CYS A 556 -26.86 -14.10 9.83
#